data_f1045b16d31fb95cab9ea4c86afc1ab3
#
_entry.id   f1045b16d31fb95cab9ea4c86afc1ab3
#
_cell.length_a   1.000
_cell.length_b   1.000
_cell.length_c   1.000
_cell.angle_alpha   90.00
_cell.angle_beta   90.00
_cell.angle_gamma   90.00
#
_symmetry.space_group_name_H-M   'P 1'
#
loop_
_entity.id
_entity.type
_entity.pdbx_description
1 polymer ?
#
loop_
_entity_poly.entity_id
_entity_poly.type
_entity_poly.pdbx_seq_one_letter_code
_entity_poly.pdbx_strand_id
1 'polypeptide(L)'
;VSFPRRVDAVVFDMDGLLLDTEIVYRAAMIEAGSVFGVQFTGETYASMVGKTNPECAVMLRELYGETFPTQAYFERVWADVEDLLEAETKLKSGVVEILDYLDDRGLPRGIATSNGMAAVERYLGRF
;
A
#
# COMPACT_ATOMS: atom_id res chain seq x y z
N VAL A 1 5.90 -3.07 25.91
CA VAL A 1 4.55 -3.17 25.29
C VAL A 1 3.71 -4.12 26.12
N SER A 2 2.52 -3.70 26.47
CA SER A 2 1.52 -4.54 27.11
C SER A 2 0.15 -4.26 26.50
N PHE A 3 -0.66 -5.29 26.38
CA PHE A 3 -2.04 -5.16 25.91
C PHE A 3 -2.96 -4.74 27.06
N PRO A 4 -3.93 -3.86 26.84
CA PRO A 4 -4.86 -3.43 27.89
C PRO A 4 -5.85 -4.52 28.31
N ARG A 5 -5.94 -5.58 27.53
CA ARG A 5 -6.77 -6.78 27.79
C ARG A 5 -5.99 -8.02 27.39
N ARG A 6 -6.43 -9.18 27.89
CA ARG A 6 -5.89 -10.46 27.41
C ARG A 6 -6.13 -10.60 25.90
N VAL A 7 -5.07 -10.94 25.19
CA VAL A 7 -5.06 -11.20 23.75
C VAL A 7 -4.64 -12.64 23.52
N ASP A 8 -5.42 -13.39 22.78
CA ASP A 8 -5.16 -14.82 22.49
C ASP A 8 -4.57 -15.03 21.09
N ALA A 9 -4.71 -14.06 20.20
CA ALA A 9 -4.13 -14.05 18.86
C ALA A 9 -4.06 -12.61 18.31
N VAL A 10 -3.21 -12.39 17.32
CA VAL A 10 -3.09 -11.10 16.62
C VAL A 10 -3.25 -11.30 15.12
N VAL A 11 -4.09 -10.49 14.50
CA VAL A 11 -4.28 -10.47 13.06
C VAL A 11 -3.83 -9.11 12.54
N PHE A 12 -2.91 -9.10 11.57
CA PHE A 12 -2.35 -7.89 10.98
C PHE A 12 -2.97 -7.61 9.62
N ASP A 13 -3.19 -6.35 9.32
CA ASP A 13 -3.28 -5.89 7.94
C ASP A 13 -1.88 -5.94 7.30
N MET A 14 -1.80 -6.05 5.98
CA MET A 14 -0.53 -6.13 5.26
C MET A 14 -0.09 -4.78 4.71
N ASP A 15 -0.88 -4.23 3.79
CA ASP A 15 -0.50 -3.03 3.06
C ASP A 15 -0.58 -1.77 3.93
N GLY A 16 0.52 -1.05 4.01
CA GLY A 16 0.61 0.17 4.84
C GLY A 16 0.75 -0.10 6.33
N LEU A 17 0.68 -1.35 6.78
CA LEU A 17 0.88 -1.74 8.18
C LEU A 17 2.15 -2.57 8.38
N LEU A 18 2.22 -3.75 7.78
CA LEU A 18 3.43 -4.58 7.79
C LEU A 18 4.42 -4.12 6.72
N LEU A 19 3.91 -3.83 5.53
CA LEU A 19 4.70 -3.38 4.39
C LEU A 19 4.48 -1.89 4.13
N ASP A 20 5.56 -1.17 3.86
CA ASP A 20 5.50 0.24 3.48
C ASP A 20 5.16 0.41 1.99
N THR A 21 3.96 -0.02 1.63
CA THR A 21 3.47 0.00 0.25
C THR A 21 3.04 1.41 -0.19
N GLU A 22 2.70 2.30 0.73
CA GLU A 22 2.27 3.66 0.40
C GLU A 22 3.37 4.45 -0.31
N ILE A 23 4.63 4.29 0.08
CA ILE A 23 5.77 4.94 -0.58
C ILE A 23 5.84 4.53 -2.05
N VAL A 24 5.60 3.25 -2.34
CA VAL A 24 5.64 2.70 -3.70
C VAL A 24 4.49 3.25 -4.54
N TYR A 25 3.27 3.22 -4.02
CA TYR A 25 2.10 3.78 -4.71
C TYR A 25 2.26 5.28 -4.99
N ARG A 26 2.73 6.02 -4.01
CA ARG A 26 2.98 7.45 -4.16
C ARG A 26 4.00 7.74 -5.27
N ALA A 27 5.11 7.04 -5.28
CA ALA A 27 6.14 7.20 -6.31
C ALA A 27 5.62 6.84 -7.70
N ALA A 28 4.88 5.74 -7.84
CA ALA A 28 4.30 5.30 -9.10
C ALA A 28 3.27 6.30 -9.64
N MET A 29 2.43 6.87 -8.78
CA MET A 29 1.43 7.86 -9.19
C MET A 29 2.07 9.19 -9.64
N ILE A 30 3.14 9.62 -8.99
CA ILE A 30 3.91 10.81 -9.41
C ILE A 30 4.57 10.57 -10.76
N GLU A 31 5.20 9.43 -10.95
CA GLU A 31 5.85 9.06 -12.20
C GLU A 31 4.85 8.93 -13.36
N ALA A 32 3.73 8.25 -13.13
CA ALA A 32 2.66 8.16 -14.12
C ALA A 32 2.10 9.54 -14.50
N GLY A 33 1.98 10.45 -13.54
CA GLY A 33 1.61 11.84 -13.80
C GLY A 33 2.53 12.51 -14.83
N SER A 34 3.83 12.34 -14.66
CA SER A 34 4.85 12.83 -15.59
C SER A 34 4.64 12.27 -17.01
N VAL A 35 4.36 10.97 -17.13
CA VAL A 35 4.11 10.30 -18.42
C VAL A 35 2.87 10.89 -19.12
N PHE A 36 1.84 11.20 -18.37
CA PHE A 36 0.59 11.80 -18.89
C PHE A 36 0.62 13.32 -18.99
N GLY A 37 1.78 13.95 -18.74
CA GLY A 37 1.98 15.39 -18.91
C GLY A 37 1.32 16.26 -17.84
N VAL A 38 1.05 15.70 -16.66
CA VAL A 38 0.47 16.42 -15.52
C VAL A 38 1.42 16.39 -14.32
N GLN A 39 1.33 17.41 -13.47
CA GLN A 39 2.08 17.47 -12.22
C GLN A 39 1.28 16.86 -11.09
N PHE A 40 1.41 15.56 -10.90
CA PHE A 40 0.85 14.86 -9.76
C PHE A 40 1.81 15.02 -8.57
N THR A 41 1.31 15.48 -7.42
CA THR A 41 2.12 15.77 -6.24
C THR A 41 1.85 14.81 -5.09
N GLY A 42 2.76 14.78 -4.09
CA GLY A 42 2.54 14.04 -2.86
C GLY A 42 1.31 14.52 -2.08
N GLU A 43 0.97 15.81 -2.17
CA GLU A 43 -0.25 16.36 -1.56
C GLU A 43 -1.50 15.81 -2.24
N THR A 44 -1.50 15.71 -3.56
CA THR A 44 -2.59 15.09 -4.33
C THR A 44 -2.74 13.62 -3.92
N TYR A 45 -1.66 12.89 -3.81
CA TYR A 45 -1.68 11.50 -3.32
C TYR A 45 -2.32 11.41 -1.93
N ALA A 46 -1.89 12.24 -0.99
CA ALA A 46 -2.42 12.25 0.37
C ALA A 46 -3.94 12.50 0.42
N SER A 47 -4.45 13.34 -0.48
CA SER A 47 -5.89 13.60 -0.60
C SER A 47 -6.70 12.42 -1.13
N MET A 48 -6.04 11.46 -1.79
CA MET A 48 -6.66 10.27 -2.38
C MET A 48 -6.62 9.05 -1.47
N VAL A 49 -5.77 9.05 -0.44
CA VAL A 49 -5.65 7.93 0.50
C VAL A 49 -7.00 7.64 1.17
N GLY A 50 -7.38 6.38 1.19
CA GLY A 50 -8.66 5.93 1.76
C GLY A 50 -9.87 6.09 0.85
N LYS A 51 -9.70 6.62 -0.36
CA LYS A 51 -10.78 6.76 -1.35
C LYS A 51 -10.78 5.58 -2.31
N THR A 52 -11.97 5.28 -2.86
CA THR A 52 -12.14 4.26 -3.89
C THR A 52 -11.56 4.71 -5.24
N ASN A 53 -11.30 3.76 -6.14
CA ASN A 53 -10.82 4.10 -7.49
C ASN A 53 -11.79 5.01 -8.26
N PRO A 54 -13.11 4.80 -8.24
CA PRO A 54 -14.05 5.74 -8.88
C PRO A 54 -13.98 7.15 -8.29
N GLU A 55 -13.83 7.30 -6.99
CA GLU A 55 -13.68 8.61 -6.33
C GLU A 55 -12.38 9.29 -6.77
N CYS A 56 -11.28 8.53 -6.81
CA CYS A 56 -10.00 9.04 -7.30
C CYS A 56 -10.07 9.47 -8.77
N ALA A 57 -10.78 8.72 -9.60
CA ALA A 57 -10.98 9.09 -11.02
C ALA A 57 -11.72 10.42 -11.16
N VAL A 58 -12.75 10.67 -10.34
CA VAL A 58 -13.46 11.95 -10.31
C VAL A 58 -12.49 13.07 -9.92
N MET A 59 -11.69 12.87 -8.88
CA MET A 59 -10.71 13.86 -8.42
C MET A 59 -9.68 14.20 -9.49
N LEU A 60 -9.17 13.20 -10.22
CA LEU A 60 -8.23 13.42 -11.32
C LEU A 60 -8.83 14.24 -12.46
N ARG A 61 -10.09 14.00 -12.81
CA ARG A 61 -10.79 14.80 -13.83
C ARG A 61 -11.04 16.24 -13.36
N GLU A 62 -11.34 16.43 -12.10
CA GLU A 62 -11.48 17.78 -11.51
C GLU A 62 -10.17 18.56 -11.55
N LEU A 63 -9.03 17.88 -11.28
CA LEU A 63 -7.71 18.51 -11.25
C LEU A 63 -7.13 18.76 -12.64
N TYR A 64 -7.30 17.81 -13.57
CA TYR A 64 -6.58 17.78 -14.85
C TYR A 64 -7.47 17.91 -16.07
N GLY A 65 -8.78 17.99 -15.89
CA GLY A 65 -9.78 18.16 -16.94
C GLY A 65 -10.62 16.92 -17.18
N GLU A 66 -11.84 17.13 -17.71
CA GLU A 66 -12.84 16.09 -17.95
C GLU A 66 -12.37 15.00 -18.92
N THR A 67 -11.44 15.34 -19.82
CA THR A 67 -10.89 14.41 -20.81
C THR A 67 -9.63 13.67 -20.33
N PHE A 68 -9.20 13.89 -19.09
CA PHE A 68 -8.03 13.19 -18.56
C PHE A 68 -8.27 11.66 -18.56
N PRO A 69 -7.36 10.88 -19.15
CA PRO A 69 -7.56 9.44 -19.35
C PRO A 69 -7.31 8.66 -18.06
N THR A 70 -8.27 8.70 -17.14
CA THR A 70 -8.13 8.11 -15.80
C THR A 70 -7.88 6.61 -15.82
N GLN A 71 -8.54 5.87 -16.71
CA GLN A 71 -8.33 4.42 -16.84
C GLN A 71 -6.91 4.10 -17.27
N ALA A 72 -6.41 4.72 -18.32
CA ALA A 72 -5.04 4.51 -18.81
C ALA A 72 -3.99 4.93 -17.77
N TYR A 73 -4.27 6.00 -17.04
CA TYR A 73 -3.43 6.46 -15.93
C TYR A 73 -3.30 5.39 -14.84
N PHE A 74 -4.41 4.86 -14.36
CA PHE A 74 -4.39 3.82 -13.33
C PHE A 74 -3.78 2.51 -13.81
N GLU A 75 -4.04 2.11 -15.05
CA GLU A 75 -3.41 0.91 -15.63
C GLU A 75 -1.89 1.04 -15.64
N ARG A 76 -1.37 2.22 -15.97
CA ARG A 76 0.06 2.50 -15.89
C ARG A 76 0.59 2.45 -14.45
N VAL A 77 -0.14 3.07 -13.52
CA VAL A 77 0.22 3.04 -12.09
C VAL A 77 0.31 1.60 -11.58
N TRP A 78 -0.72 0.79 -11.86
CA TRP A 78 -0.74 -0.60 -11.38
C TRP A 78 0.38 -1.46 -11.97
N ALA A 79 0.69 -1.29 -13.24
CA ALA A 79 1.81 -2.00 -13.88
C ALA A 79 3.15 -1.62 -13.21
N ASP A 80 3.38 -0.34 -12.98
CA ASP A 80 4.60 0.15 -12.33
C ASP A 80 4.68 -0.28 -10.85
N VAL A 81 3.55 -0.24 -10.13
CA VAL A 81 3.47 -0.66 -8.72
C VAL A 81 3.82 -2.14 -8.56
N GLU A 82 3.33 -3.01 -9.43
CA GLU A 82 3.61 -4.43 -9.34
C GLU A 82 5.12 -4.71 -9.36
N ASP A 83 5.84 -4.09 -10.29
CA ASP A 83 7.29 -4.22 -10.40
C ASP A 83 8.03 -3.59 -9.21
N LEU A 84 7.59 -2.41 -8.78
CA LEU A 84 8.22 -1.67 -7.68
C LEU A 84 7.99 -2.34 -6.31
N LEU A 85 6.81 -2.90 -6.07
CA LEU A 85 6.52 -3.63 -4.83
C LEU A 85 7.48 -4.80 -4.65
N GLU A 86 7.77 -5.51 -5.72
CA GLU A 86 8.71 -6.62 -5.67
C GLU A 86 10.16 -6.15 -5.41
N ALA A 87 10.55 -5.03 -5.99
CA ALA A 87 11.93 -4.52 -5.91
C ALA A 87 12.22 -3.71 -4.64
N GLU A 88 11.28 -2.90 -4.18
CA GLU A 88 11.55 -1.81 -3.22
C GLU A 88 10.73 -1.87 -1.93
N THR A 89 9.75 -2.74 -1.82
CA THR A 89 8.94 -2.82 -0.60
C THR A 89 9.78 -3.20 0.62
N LYS A 90 9.59 -2.47 1.71
CA LYS A 90 10.25 -2.67 2.99
C LYS A 90 9.22 -2.95 4.09
N LEU A 91 9.66 -3.63 5.13
CA LEU A 91 8.89 -3.71 6.36
C LEU A 91 8.79 -2.33 7.00
N LYS A 92 7.64 -2.03 7.57
CA LYS A 92 7.48 -0.82 8.39
C LYS A 92 8.29 -0.97 9.69
N SER A 93 8.71 0.18 10.23
CA SER A 93 9.42 0.19 11.51
C SER A 93 8.54 -0.41 12.62
N GLY A 94 9.14 -1.17 13.51
CA GLY A 94 8.45 -1.85 14.61
C GLY A 94 7.85 -3.22 14.25
N VAL A 95 7.86 -3.63 12.96
CA VAL A 95 7.29 -4.92 12.54
C VAL A 95 8.08 -6.09 13.13
N VAL A 96 9.40 -6.06 13.02
CA VAL A 96 10.26 -7.13 13.56
C VAL A 96 10.08 -7.21 15.07
N GLU A 97 10.11 -6.08 15.75
CA GLU A 97 9.98 -5.98 17.20
C GLU A 97 8.64 -6.52 17.72
N ILE A 98 7.54 -6.23 17.03
CA ILE A 98 6.23 -6.78 17.44
C ILE A 98 6.14 -8.28 17.16
N LEU A 99 6.70 -8.77 16.06
CA LEU A 99 6.72 -10.20 15.76
C LEU A 99 7.55 -10.97 16.79
N ASP A 100 8.73 -10.48 17.16
CA ASP A 100 9.58 -11.06 18.20
C ASP A 100 8.84 -11.08 19.56
N TYR A 101 8.16 -9.99 19.90
CA TYR A 101 7.34 -9.89 21.11
C TYR A 101 6.25 -10.97 21.15
N LEU A 102 5.57 -11.22 20.03
CA LEU A 102 4.53 -12.24 19.93
C LEU A 102 5.10 -13.66 20.01
N ASP A 103 6.26 -13.90 19.39
CA ASP A 103 6.97 -15.18 19.45
C ASP A 103 7.39 -15.51 20.87
N ASP A 104 7.97 -14.58 21.61
CA ASP A 104 8.38 -14.74 23.00
C ASP A 104 7.21 -15.13 23.91
N ARG A 105 5.99 -14.77 23.56
CA ARG A 105 4.77 -15.09 24.29
C ARG A 105 3.99 -16.28 23.75
N GLY A 106 4.47 -16.88 22.67
CA GLY A 106 3.78 -17.98 22.01
C GLY A 106 2.39 -17.60 21.49
N LEU A 107 2.17 -16.33 21.13
CA LEU A 107 0.88 -15.84 20.64
C LEU A 107 0.74 -16.14 19.14
N PRO A 108 -0.34 -16.82 18.73
CA PRO A 108 -0.66 -17.02 17.32
C PRO A 108 -0.86 -15.71 16.60
N ARG A 109 -0.40 -15.65 15.34
CA ARG A 109 -0.58 -14.50 14.49
C ARG A 109 -0.98 -14.89 13.08
N GLY A 110 -1.65 -13.98 12.40
CA GLY A 110 -2.06 -14.14 11.01
C GLY A 110 -2.14 -12.80 10.30
N ILE A 111 -2.44 -12.86 9.00
CA ILE A 111 -2.62 -11.69 8.16
C ILE A 111 -4.02 -11.74 7.57
N ALA A 112 -4.72 -10.61 7.63
CA ALA A 112 -5.97 -10.38 6.91
C ALA A 112 -5.71 -9.28 5.87
N THR A 113 -5.83 -9.63 4.61
CA THR A 113 -5.58 -8.73 3.48
C THR A 113 -6.56 -9.01 2.35
N SER A 114 -6.84 -7.99 1.53
CA SER A 114 -7.59 -8.13 0.28
C SER A 114 -6.77 -8.75 -0.86
N ASN A 115 -5.45 -8.87 -0.69
CA ASN A 115 -4.58 -9.52 -1.66
C ASN A 115 -4.75 -11.04 -1.66
N GLY A 116 -4.55 -11.67 -2.82
CA GLY A 116 -4.52 -13.13 -2.93
C GLY A 116 -3.26 -13.74 -2.28
N MET A 117 -3.32 -15.03 -1.96
CA MET A 117 -2.22 -15.76 -1.31
C MET A 117 -0.90 -15.63 -2.07
N ALA A 118 -0.93 -15.71 -3.41
CA ALA A 118 0.27 -15.58 -4.23
C ALA A 118 0.97 -14.22 -4.05
N ALA A 119 0.19 -13.14 -3.91
CA ALA A 119 0.74 -11.81 -3.65
C ALA A 119 1.35 -11.72 -2.24
N VAL A 120 0.70 -12.31 -1.24
CA VAL A 120 1.22 -12.38 0.13
C VAL A 120 2.56 -13.10 0.17
N GLU A 121 2.65 -14.27 -0.46
CA GLU A 121 3.90 -15.05 -0.55
C GLU A 121 4.99 -14.29 -1.30
N ARG A 122 4.63 -13.62 -2.40
CA ARG A 122 5.56 -12.85 -3.22
C ARG A 122 6.18 -11.67 -2.47
N TYR A 123 5.36 -10.94 -1.70
CA TYR A 123 5.83 -9.73 -1.02
C TYR A 123 6.42 -10.01 0.36
N LEU A 124 5.84 -10.89 1.14
CA LEU A 124 6.32 -11.21 2.48
C LEU A 124 7.36 -12.31 2.51
N GLY A 125 7.38 -13.22 1.55
CA GLY A 125 8.35 -14.32 1.46
C GLY A 125 9.81 -13.87 1.35
N ARG A 126 10.05 -12.57 1.14
CA ARG A 126 11.38 -11.94 1.09
C ARG A 126 11.95 -11.65 2.48
N PHE A 127 11.12 -11.64 3.49
CA PHE A 127 11.45 -11.30 4.87
C PHE A 127 11.32 -12.52 5.77
#